data_31d9fb0c9334c12c74288a57e8d11950
#
_entry.id   31d9fb0c9334c12c74288a57e8d11950
#
_cell.length_a   1.000
_cell.length_b   1.000
_cell.length_c   1.000
_cell.angle_alpha   90.00
_cell.angle_beta   90.00
_cell.angle_gamma   90.00
#
_symmetry.space_group_name_H-M   'P 1'
#
loop_
_entity.id
_entity.type
_entity.pdbx_description
1 polymer ?
#
loop_
_entity_poly.entity_id
_entity_poly.type
_entity_poly.pdbx_seq_one_letter_code
_entity_poly.pdbx_strand_id
1 'polypeptide(L)'
;MSRRTIKSARKIQASKEVNPSLRVVNLSGYEVPTVKENARKDWVEYGDNNDYFSDLIERYLGSPTNSRCINGIVDMVYGRGLNATDSTEKPEMFGKMQSVLRPSDVKRMVNDLKMLGQSAIQVVYKKGKKEISGLYHFPMETLRAEKAKDGKVKGYYYHPDWANIKPSDKPKRIPSYKNGGRSETIEIYCVKPYRAGFYYYSPVDYQGCLQYCSLEEEVSNYHLNNIKNGLQPSLLLNFNNGIPSDEIQERIERKIYDKFSGSSNAGRFILAFNESTEDQSTVEPIHLPDAHAQYDFLAKESREKIMIGHGVVSPILLGIKDNTGFGNNAEELRTASILMDNIVIRPFQTLLIDAFKELLSFNGIMLDLYFTTLQPIEFTELDNIATKIKREEETGEKLSSQKEEVELLNIEVESEELEPNEEE
;
A
#
# COMPACT_ATOMS: atom_id res chain seq x y z
N MET A 1 17.54 -4.75 -41.66
CA MET A 1 17.02 -3.45 -41.18
C MET A 1 17.72 -3.09 -39.87
N SER A 2 18.26 -1.90 -39.81
CA SER A 2 19.35 -1.48 -38.94
C SER A 2 18.97 -1.38 -37.45
N ARG A 3 19.74 -2.05 -36.59
CA ARG A 3 19.73 -1.86 -35.13
C ARG A 3 20.39 -0.53 -34.79
N ARG A 4 19.67 0.40 -34.20
CA ARG A 4 20.24 1.61 -33.61
C ARG A 4 20.84 1.28 -32.24
N THR A 5 22.16 1.27 -32.18
CA THR A 5 22.96 1.18 -30.96
C THR A 5 22.92 2.54 -30.25
N ILE A 6 22.42 2.59 -29.05
CA ILE A 6 22.51 3.78 -28.19
C ILE A 6 23.92 3.84 -27.62
N LYS A 7 24.67 4.90 -27.98
CA LYS A 7 26.04 5.12 -27.52
C LYS A 7 26.06 5.49 -26.03
N SER A 8 26.92 4.81 -25.28
CA SER A 8 27.24 5.09 -23.89
C SER A 8 27.75 6.53 -23.71
N ALA A 9 27.27 7.17 -22.63
CA ALA A 9 27.76 8.47 -22.18
C ALA A 9 29.25 8.39 -21.78
N ARG A 10 30.06 9.27 -22.34
CA ARG A 10 31.48 9.46 -21.99
C ARG A 10 31.60 9.93 -20.54
N LYS A 11 32.44 9.24 -19.77
CA LYS A 11 32.96 9.74 -18.48
C LYS A 11 33.73 11.05 -18.73
N ILE A 12 33.26 12.14 -18.16
CA ILE A 12 33.99 13.39 -18.06
C ILE A 12 34.96 13.28 -16.89
N GLN A 13 36.26 13.33 -17.13
CA GLN A 13 37.27 13.46 -16.10
C GLN A 13 37.18 14.85 -15.47
N ALA A 14 36.90 14.91 -14.19
CA ALA A 14 36.87 16.14 -13.42
C ALA A 14 38.30 16.61 -13.12
N SER A 15 38.63 17.80 -13.56
CA SER A 15 39.79 18.56 -13.11
C SER A 15 39.60 19.01 -11.66
N LYS A 16 40.67 18.88 -10.86
CA LYS A 16 40.69 19.37 -9.48
C LYS A 16 40.72 20.92 -9.51
N GLU A 17 39.59 21.52 -9.24
CA GLU A 17 39.51 22.88 -8.72
C GLU A 17 38.45 22.90 -7.59
N VAL A 18 38.85 23.51 -6.49
CA VAL A 18 38.06 23.63 -5.26
C VAL A 18 36.88 24.54 -5.53
N ASN A 19 35.71 23.98 -5.74
CA ASN A 19 34.47 24.73 -5.75
C ASN A 19 33.58 24.24 -4.63
N PRO A 20 32.90 25.14 -3.88
CA PRO A 20 31.95 24.74 -2.86
C PRO A 20 30.90 23.83 -3.49
N SER A 21 30.90 22.58 -3.06
CA SER A 21 30.03 21.57 -3.62
C SER A 21 28.60 21.89 -3.29
N LEU A 22 27.87 22.43 -4.27
CA LEU A 22 26.42 22.36 -4.27
C LEU A 22 26.07 20.86 -4.26
N ARG A 23 25.73 20.30 -3.13
CA ARG A 23 25.11 18.97 -3.08
C ARG A 23 23.68 19.11 -3.55
N VAL A 24 23.46 18.83 -4.83
CA VAL A 24 22.12 18.52 -5.31
C VAL A 24 21.75 17.20 -4.65
N VAL A 25 20.81 17.24 -3.73
CA VAL A 25 20.16 16.05 -3.23
C VAL A 25 19.30 15.54 -4.39
N ASN A 26 19.75 14.50 -5.04
CA ASN A 26 18.87 13.76 -5.94
C ASN A 26 17.78 13.13 -5.05
N LEU A 27 16.58 13.59 -5.22
CA LEU A 27 15.39 12.86 -4.77
C LEU A 27 15.54 11.45 -5.33
N SER A 28 15.38 10.44 -4.50
CA SER A 28 15.40 9.06 -4.92
C SER A 28 14.38 8.91 -6.06
N GLY A 29 14.86 8.55 -7.23
CA GLY A 29 14.02 8.45 -8.41
C GLY A 29 12.92 7.42 -8.15
N TYR A 30 11.74 7.68 -8.70
CA TYR A 30 10.64 6.73 -8.76
C TYR A 30 11.14 5.36 -9.25
N GLU A 31 10.91 4.32 -8.44
CA GLU A 31 11.31 2.96 -8.76
C GLU A 31 10.35 2.38 -9.81
N VAL A 32 10.90 2.13 -10.99
CA VAL A 32 10.14 1.50 -12.09
C VAL A 32 10.11 -0.01 -11.83
N PRO A 33 8.96 -0.69 -12.00
CA PRO A 33 8.84 -2.14 -11.82
C PRO A 33 9.58 -2.91 -12.95
N THR A 34 10.89 -2.74 -13.03
CA THR A 34 11.73 -3.41 -14.02
C THR A 34 11.91 -4.87 -13.66
N VAL A 35 11.88 -5.73 -14.67
CA VAL A 35 12.12 -7.17 -14.53
C VAL A 35 13.45 -7.51 -15.19
N LYS A 36 14.42 -7.99 -14.40
CA LYS A 36 15.77 -8.27 -14.89
C LYS A 36 16.11 -9.76 -14.75
N GLU A 37 16.37 -10.44 -15.87
CA GLU A 37 16.96 -11.76 -15.89
C GLU A 37 18.50 -11.65 -15.95
N ASN A 38 19.15 -11.93 -14.82
CA ASN A 38 20.60 -11.96 -14.75
C ASN A 38 21.10 -13.39 -15.09
N ALA A 39 21.99 -13.54 -16.09
CA ALA A 39 22.49 -14.84 -16.53
C ALA A 39 23.13 -15.68 -15.41
N ARG A 40 23.70 -15.04 -14.38
CA ARG A 40 24.39 -15.68 -13.27
C ARG A 40 23.49 -16.06 -12.10
N LYS A 41 22.19 -15.69 -12.12
CA LYS A 41 21.23 -15.94 -11.03
C LYS A 41 20.13 -16.86 -11.56
N ASP A 42 19.63 -17.75 -10.71
CA ASP A 42 18.54 -18.67 -11.06
C ASP A 42 17.16 -18.02 -10.93
N TRP A 43 17.09 -16.88 -10.25
CA TRP A 43 15.87 -16.09 -10.03
C TRP A 43 15.85 -14.83 -10.89
N VAL A 44 14.67 -14.26 -11.03
CA VAL A 44 14.41 -13.00 -11.74
C VAL A 44 14.32 -11.88 -10.72
N GLU A 45 15.06 -10.80 -10.95
CA GLU A 45 15.08 -9.62 -10.10
C GLU A 45 13.87 -8.73 -10.41
N TYR A 46 13.36 -8.03 -9.39
CA TYR A 46 12.23 -7.12 -9.49
C TYR A 46 12.58 -5.76 -8.91
N GLY A 47 12.52 -4.72 -9.74
CA GLY A 47 13.09 -3.41 -9.48
C GLY A 47 14.55 -3.29 -9.96
N ASP A 48 15.09 -2.08 -9.93
CA ASP A 48 16.44 -1.81 -10.45
C ASP A 48 17.53 -2.49 -9.64
N ASN A 49 17.37 -2.52 -8.31
CA ASN A 49 18.27 -3.17 -7.37
C ASN A 49 17.65 -4.42 -6.72
N ASN A 50 16.61 -4.98 -7.33
CA ASN A 50 15.83 -6.09 -6.77
C ASN A 50 15.06 -5.72 -5.49
N ASP A 51 14.67 -4.49 -5.33
CA ASP A 51 14.10 -3.86 -4.14
C ASP A 51 12.68 -3.31 -4.33
N TYR A 52 12.04 -3.55 -5.48
CA TYR A 52 10.70 -3.00 -5.78
C TYR A 52 9.68 -3.25 -4.68
N PHE A 53 9.64 -4.45 -4.06
CA PHE A 53 8.74 -4.71 -2.94
C PHE A 53 9.09 -3.90 -1.69
N SER A 54 10.38 -3.66 -1.45
CA SER A 54 10.83 -2.82 -0.33
C SER A 54 10.42 -1.36 -0.56
N ASP A 55 10.56 -0.86 -1.79
CA ASP A 55 10.09 0.49 -2.14
C ASP A 55 8.58 0.64 -1.92
N LEU A 56 7.77 -0.34 -2.32
CA LEU A 56 6.33 -0.32 -2.07
C LEU A 56 5.99 -0.25 -0.57
N ILE A 57 6.72 -1.00 0.25
CA ILE A 57 6.56 -0.99 1.71
C ILE A 57 6.98 0.38 2.28
N GLU A 58 8.07 0.98 1.80
CA GLU A 58 8.48 2.32 2.20
C GLU A 58 7.44 3.37 1.83
N ARG A 59 6.88 3.33 0.60
CA ARG A 59 5.79 4.23 0.17
C ARG A 59 4.52 4.04 1.01
N TYR A 60 4.24 2.80 1.45
CA TYR A 60 3.14 2.54 2.39
C TYR A 60 3.39 3.16 3.77
N LEU A 61 4.61 3.09 4.29
CA LEU A 61 4.95 3.62 5.60
C LEU A 61 5.11 5.16 5.59
N GLY A 62 5.61 5.73 4.50
CA GLY A 62 5.92 7.16 4.39
C GLY A 62 4.72 8.05 4.00
N SER A 63 3.76 7.51 3.23
CA SER A 63 2.60 8.28 2.76
C SER A 63 1.33 7.91 3.53
N PRO A 64 0.77 8.82 4.36
CA PRO A 64 -0.44 8.58 5.13
C PRO A 64 -1.68 8.36 4.24
N THR A 65 -1.77 9.05 3.10
CA THR A 65 -2.88 8.86 2.15
C THR A 65 -2.80 7.49 1.49
N ASN A 66 -1.60 7.07 1.04
CA ASN A 66 -1.39 5.76 0.45
C ASN A 66 -1.73 4.63 1.43
N SER A 67 -1.22 4.72 2.66
CA SER A 67 -1.50 3.71 3.70
C SER A 67 -2.99 3.63 4.02
N ARG A 68 -3.70 4.78 4.08
CA ARG A 68 -5.15 4.79 4.33
C ARG A 68 -5.94 4.15 3.19
N CYS A 69 -5.57 4.45 1.93
CA CYS A 69 -6.19 3.82 0.77
C CYS A 69 -5.97 2.30 0.76
N ILE A 70 -4.74 1.85 0.97
CA ILE A 70 -4.43 0.41 1.01
C ILE A 70 -5.22 -0.28 2.11
N ASN A 71 -5.15 0.21 3.37
CA ASN A 71 -5.83 -0.40 4.51
C ASN A 71 -7.35 -0.41 4.31
N GLY A 72 -7.94 0.71 3.85
CA GLY A 72 -9.37 0.79 3.61
C GLY A 72 -9.85 -0.19 2.54
N ILE A 73 -9.12 -0.31 1.43
CA ILE A 73 -9.45 -1.26 0.36
C ILE A 73 -9.26 -2.70 0.84
N VAL A 74 -8.19 -3.00 1.58
CA VAL A 74 -7.96 -4.33 2.17
C VAL A 74 -9.12 -4.73 3.09
N ASP A 75 -9.56 -3.82 3.95
CA ASP A 75 -10.69 -4.08 4.85
C ASP A 75 -12.00 -4.28 4.07
N MET A 76 -12.25 -3.53 3.00
CA MET A 76 -13.42 -3.72 2.15
C MET A 76 -13.36 -5.03 1.35
N VAL A 77 -12.20 -5.42 0.80
CA VAL A 77 -12.01 -6.68 0.06
C VAL A 77 -12.20 -7.88 0.97
N TYR A 78 -11.60 -7.86 2.16
CA TYR A 78 -11.75 -8.93 3.14
C TYR A 78 -13.15 -8.97 3.76
N GLY A 79 -13.74 -7.80 3.98
CA GLY A 79 -15.05 -7.67 4.61
C GLY A 79 -15.09 -8.32 5.99
N ARG A 80 -16.10 -9.17 6.19
CA ARG A 80 -16.27 -10.02 7.39
C ARG A 80 -15.67 -11.42 7.20
N GLY A 81 -14.93 -11.64 6.12
CA GLY A 81 -14.23 -12.88 5.81
C GLY A 81 -14.86 -13.69 4.68
N LEU A 82 -14.24 -14.83 4.41
CA LEU A 82 -14.65 -15.77 3.35
C LEU A 82 -15.78 -16.66 3.86
N ASN A 83 -16.84 -16.79 3.07
CA ASN A 83 -18.00 -17.62 3.34
C ASN A 83 -18.40 -18.41 2.07
N ALA A 84 -19.45 -19.23 2.15
CA ALA A 84 -20.00 -19.97 1.03
C ALA A 84 -21.53 -19.92 1.07
N THR A 85 -22.17 -19.64 -0.09
CA THR A 85 -23.63 -19.56 -0.21
C THR A 85 -24.32 -20.89 0.06
N ASP A 86 -23.62 -21.99 -0.24
CA ASP A 86 -24.05 -23.37 -0.05
C ASP A 86 -23.53 -24.00 1.27
N SER A 87 -23.10 -23.18 2.23
CA SER A 87 -22.56 -23.63 3.52
C SER A 87 -23.56 -24.44 4.36
N THR A 88 -24.84 -24.09 4.30
CA THR A 88 -25.93 -24.80 4.99
C THR A 88 -26.26 -26.13 4.34
N GLU A 89 -26.13 -26.24 3.01
CA GLU A 89 -26.36 -27.47 2.26
C GLU A 89 -25.16 -28.43 2.34
N LYS A 90 -23.93 -27.87 2.48
CA LYS A 90 -22.66 -28.63 2.50
C LYS A 90 -21.82 -28.35 3.77
N PRO A 91 -22.37 -28.55 4.99
CA PRO A 91 -21.70 -28.15 6.22
C PRO A 91 -20.37 -28.87 6.46
N GLU A 92 -20.24 -30.13 6.01
CA GLU A 92 -18.98 -30.87 6.13
C GLU A 92 -17.87 -30.29 5.25
N MET A 93 -18.19 -29.85 4.03
CA MET A 93 -17.23 -29.22 3.13
C MET A 93 -16.82 -27.86 3.65
N PHE A 94 -17.77 -27.09 4.19
CA PHE A 94 -17.51 -25.80 4.80
C PHE A 94 -16.59 -25.92 6.02
N GLY A 95 -16.85 -26.88 6.91
CA GLY A 95 -15.97 -27.17 8.04
C GLY A 95 -14.55 -27.60 7.62
N LYS A 96 -14.44 -28.41 6.56
CA LYS A 96 -13.13 -28.77 5.97
C LYS A 96 -12.43 -27.55 5.40
N MET A 97 -13.11 -26.68 4.67
CA MET A 97 -12.55 -25.43 4.16
C MET A 97 -11.97 -24.59 5.28
N GLN A 98 -12.72 -24.35 6.37
CA GLN A 98 -12.26 -23.59 7.51
C GLN A 98 -11.04 -24.20 8.21
N SER A 99 -10.91 -25.52 8.20
CA SER A 99 -9.76 -26.21 8.79
C SER A 99 -8.48 -26.06 7.94
N VAL A 100 -8.62 -25.92 6.62
CA VAL A 100 -7.51 -25.81 5.67
C VAL A 100 -7.09 -24.36 5.43
N LEU A 101 -8.05 -23.43 5.43
CA LEU A 101 -7.85 -22.02 5.12
C LEU A 101 -8.29 -21.14 6.29
N ARG A 102 -7.33 -20.56 7.01
CA ARG A 102 -7.59 -19.75 8.20
C ARG A 102 -7.95 -18.30 7.83
N PRO A 103 -8.93 -17.68 8.51
CA PRO A 103 -9.31 -16.28 8.26
C PRO A 103 -8.15 -15.30 8.33
N SER A 104 -7.22 -15.48 9.29
CA SER A 104 -6.05 -14.63 9.43
C SER A 104 -5.10 -14.68 8.24
N ASP A 105 -4.93 -15.86 7.62
CA ASP A 105 -4.10 -16.03 6.44
C ASP A 105 -4.78 -15.42 5.22
N VAL A 106 -6.10 -15.55 5.09
CA VAL A 106 -6.89 -14.90 4.02
C VAL A 106 -6.71 -13.39 4.09
N LYS A 107 -6.83 -12.76 5.28
CA LYS A 107 -6.65 -11.31 5.42
C LYS A 107 -5.24 -10.86 5.02
N ARG A 108 -4.20 -11.62 5.35
CA ARG A 108 -2.82 -11.35 4.93
C ARG A 108 -2.65 -11.49 3.41
N MET A 109 -3.29 -12.49 2.79
CA MET A 109 -3.27 -12.66 1.33
C MET A 109 -3.93 -11.49 0.61
N VAL A 110 -5.04 -10.97 1.13
CA VAL A 110 -5.69 -9.75 0.63
C VAL A 110 -4.75 -8.55 0.74
N ASN A 111 -4.06 -8.40 1.88
CA ASN A 111 -3.12 -7.31 2.11
C ASN A 111 -1.97 -7.32 1.09
N ASP A 112 -1.30 -8.46 0.91
CA ASP A 112 -0.20 -8.56 -0.05
C ASP A 112 -0.68 -8.33 -1.48
N LEU A 113 -1.85 -8.86 -1.85
CA LEU A 113 -2.40 -8.65 -3.19
C LEU A 113 -2.65 -7.19 -3.50
N LYS A 114 -3.15 -6.39 -2.53
CA LYS A 114 -3.35 -4.95 -2.71
C LYS A 114 -2.05 -4.17 -2.60
N MET A 115 -1.24 -4.44 -1.58
CA MET A 115 -0.04 -3.65 -1.28
C MET A 115 1.12 -3.97 -2.23
N LEU A 116 1.29 -5.24 -2.62
CA LEU A 116 2.43 -5.71 -3.43
C LEU A 116 2.03 -6.12 -4.86
N GLY A 117 0.74 -6.01 -5.23
CA GLY A 117 0.21 -6.34 -6.56
C GLY A 117 0.07 -7.83 -6.82
N GLN A 118 0.50 -8.67 -5.89
CA GLN A 118 0.42 -10.14 -5.96
C GLN A 118 0.53 -10.74 -4.58
N SER A 119 0.04 -11.97 -4.42
CA SER A 119 0.04 -12.68 -3.14
C SER A 119 0.52 -14.11 -3.32
N ALA A 120 1.19 -14.66 -2.32
CA ALA A 120 1.67 -16.03 -2.33
C ALA A 120 0.97 -16.87 -1.26
N ILE A 121 0.52 -18.06 -1.69
CA ILE A 121 -0.12 -19.05 -0.83
C ILE A 121 0.82 -20.25 -0.71
N GLN A 122 1.21 -20.56 0.52
CA GLN A 122 1.94 -21.77 0.83
C GLN A 122 0.97 -22.94 0.90
N VAL A 123 1.10 -23.86 -0.04
CA VAL A 123 0.32 -25.11 -0.09
C VAL A 123 1.09 -26.21 0.61
N VAL A 124 0.57 -26.69 1.73
CA VAL A 124 1.19 -27.76 2.53
C VAL A 124 0.42 -29.05 2.34
N TYR A 125 1.10 -30.10 1.96
CA TYR A 125 0.50 -31.41 1.70
C TYR A 125 0.70 -32.39 2.86
N LYS A 126 -0.26 -33.33 3.03
CA LYS A 126 -0.06 -34.55 3.80
C LYS A 126 0.94 -35.49 3.10
N LYS A 127 1.54 -36.42 3.85
CA LYS A 127 2.46 -37.43 3.28
C LYS A 127 1.88 -38.06 2.02
N GLY A 128 2.69 -38.09 0.96
CA GLY A 128 2.30 -38.70 -0.33
C GLY A 128 1.45 -37.81 -1.23
N LYS A 129 1.28 -36.51 -0.88
CA LYS A 129 0.51 -35.51 -1.66
C LYS A 129 -0.91 -35.95 -2.04
N LYS A 130 -1.56 -36.71 -1.19
CA LYS A 130 -2.95 -37.15 -1.43
C LYS A 130 -3.98 -36.07 -1.07
N GLU A 131 -3.60 -35.14 -0.20
CA GLU A 131 -4.49 -34.11 0.34
C GLU A 131 -3.67 -32.88 0.74
N ILE A 132 -4.23 -31.69 0.58
CA ILE A 132 -3.69 -30.45 1.12
C ILE A 132 -4.04 -30.39 2.61
N SER A 133 -3.03 -30.28 3.44
CA SER A 133 -3.15 -30.18 4.90
C SER A 133 -3.50 -28.79 5.36
N GLY A 134 -3.04 -27.75 4.63
CA GLY A 134 -3.30 -26.37 4.95
C GLY A 134 -2.83 -25.41 3.86
N LEU A 135 -3.50 -24.28 3.80
CA LEU A 135 -3.20 -23.14 2.95
C LEU A 135 -2.83 -21.96 3.85
N TYR A 136 -1.59 -21.49 3.74
CA TYR A 136 -1.07 -20.43 4.59
C TYR A 136 -0.60 -19.25 3.76
N HIS A 137 -0.69 -18.08 4.31
CA HIS A 137 -0.04 -16.91 3.73
C HIS A 137 1.49 -17.09 3.72
N PHE A 138 2.12 -16.75 2.61
CA PHE A 138 3.59 -16.66 2.52
C PHE A 138 3.96 -15.22 2.15
N PRO A 139 4.86 -14.54 2.91
CA PRO A 139 5.22 -13.15 2.65
C PRO A 139 5.79 -12.97 1.25
N MET A 140 5.08 -12.23 0.40
CA MET A 140 5.40 -12.12 -1.03
C MET A 140 6.74 -11.41 -1.28
N GLU A 141 7.10 -10.43 -0.47
CA GLU A 141 8.37 -9.69 -0.56
C GLU A 141 9.61 -10.59 -0.41
N THR A 142 9.44 -11.72 0.27
CA THR A 142 10.54 -12.69 0.48
C THR A 142 10.74 -13.66 -0.69
N LEU A 143 9.90 -13.59 -1.72
CA LEU A 143 9.96 -14.49 -2.87
C LEU A 143 10.47 -13.79 -4.13
N ARG A 144 11.24 -14.56 -4.94
CA ARG A 144 11.57 -14.19 -6.31
C ARG A 144 11.27 -15.35 -7.25
N ALA A 145 10.71 -15.04 -8.41
CA ALA A 145 10.34 -16.05 -9.41
C ALA A 145 11.58 -16.74 -9.97
N GLU A 146 11.54 -18.06 -10.14
CA GLU A 146 12.50 -18.81 -10.93
C GLU A 146 12.40 -18.41 -12.40
N LYS A 147 13.50 -18.37 -13.13
CA LYS A 147 13.48 -18.16 -14.58
C LYS A 147 12.58 -19.16 -15.27
N ALA A 148 11.77 -18.67 -16.19
CA ALA A 148 10.82 -19.50 -16.91
C ALA A 148 11.51 -20.60 -17.72
N LYS A 149 10.97 -21.80 -17.64
CA LYS A 149 11.33 -22.93 -18.46
C LYS A 149 10.10 -23.37 -19.23
N ASP A 150 10.21 -23.47 -20.55
CA ASP A 150 9.08 -23.77 -21.44
C ASP A 150 7.88 -22.79 -21.26
N GLY A 151 8.19 -21.50 -21.10
CA GLY A 151 7.17 -20.47 -20.88
C GLY A 151 6.43 -20.56 -19.53
N LYS A 152 6.98 -21.25 -18.51
CA LYS A 152 6.35 -21.40 -17.20
C LYS A 152 7.34 -21.19 -16.06
N VAL A 153 6.91 -20.47 -15.02
CA VAL A 153 7.64 -20.35 -13.75
C VAL A 153 7.39 -21.64 -12.95
N LYS A 154 8.43 -22.45 -12.78
CA LYS A 154 8.34 -23.76 -12.12
C LYS A 154 8.70 -23.71 -10.62
N GLY A 155 9.13 -22.56 -10.10
CA GLY A 155 9.48 -22.41 -8.70
C GLY A 155 9.68 -20.96 -8.30
N TYR A 156 9.93 -20.77 -7.01
CA TYR A 156 10.24 -19.50 -6.39
C TYR A 156 11.45 -19.69 -5.48
N TYR A 157 12.28 -18.67 -5.39
CA TYR A 157 13.40 -18.60 -4.47
C TYR A 157 13.02 -17.77 -3.27
N TYR A 158 13.22 -18.30 -2.08
CA TYR A 158 12.99 -17.64 -0.79
C TYR A 158 14.30 -17.09 -0.25
N HIS A 159 14.27 -15.81 0.14
CA HIS A 159 15.28 -15.16 0.95
C HIS A 159 14.62 -14.13 1.87
N PRO A 160 15.01 -14.01 3.15
CA PRO A 160 14.36 -13.08 4.08
C PRO A 160 14.61 -11.60 3.75
N ASP A 161 15.74 -11.29 3.12
CA ASP A 161 16.15 -9.92 2.79
C ASP A 161 16.82 -9.89 1.41
N TRP A 162 16.06 -9.55 0.38
CA TRP A 162 16.56 -9.48 -0.99
C TRP A 162 17.35 -8.22 -1.29
N ALA A 163 17.12 -7.13 -0.54
CA ALA A 163 17.85 -5.86 -0.72
C ALA A 163 19.30 -6.00 -0.29
N ASN A 164 19.59 -6.84 0.73
CA ASN A 164 20.93 -7.02 1.29
C ASN A 164 21.50 -8.42 0.99
N ILE A 165 21.05 -9.09 -0.08
CA ILE A 165 21.54 -10.42 -0.43
C ILE A 165 23.05 -10.40 -0.74
N LYS A 166 23.79 -11.28 -0.09
CA LYS A 166 25.25 -11.43 -0.27
C LYS A 166 25.55 -12.51 -1.31
N PRO A 167 26.68 -12.44 -2.00
CA PRO A 167 27.12 -13.49 -2.93
C PRO A 167 27.25 -14.88 -2.32
N SER A 168 27.46 -14.95 -0.98
CA SER A 168 27.52 -16.21 -0.23
C SER A 168 26.17 -16.85 0.04
N ASP A 169 25.09 -16.06 -0.04
CA ASP A 169 23.76 -16.50 0.35
C ASP A 169 23.19 -17.45 -0.71
N LYS A 170 22.52 -18.48 -0.22
CA LYS A 170 21.90 -19.50 -1.05
C LYS A 170 20.38 -19.48 -0.84
N PRO A 171 19.62 -18.71 -1.63
CA PRO A 171 18.18 -18.69 -1.53
C PRO A 171 17.59 -20.11 -1.70
N LYS A 172 16.60 -20.42 -0.86
CA LYS A 172 15.96 -21.74 -0.88
C LYS A 172 14.93 -21.79 -1.98
N ARG A 173 15.08 -22.73 -2.92
CA ARG A 173 14.09 -22.97 -3.94
C ARG A 173 12.86 -23.68 -3.36
N ILE A 174 11.66 -23.20 -3.68
CA ILE A 174 10.36 -23.82 -3.38
C ILE A 174 9.62 -24.00 -4.72
N PRO A 175 9.15 -25.22 -5.05
CA PRO A 175 8.43 -25.43 -6.31
C PRO A 175 7.12 -24.66 -6.35
N SER A 176 6.71 -24.23 -7.55
CA SER A 176 5.37 -23.67 -7.76
C SER A 176 4.32 -24.81 -7.76
N TYR A 177 3.08 -24.46 -7.50
CA TYR A 177 1.94 -25.37 -7.42
C TYR A 177 1.90 -26.32 -8.63
N LYS A 178 1.71 -27.60 -8.38
CA LYS A 178 1.74 -28.71 -9.36
C LYS A 178 3.11 -28.98 -10.02
N ASN A 179 4.18 -28.30 -9.64
CA ASN A 179 5.52 -28.51 -10.19
C ASN A 179 6.52 -29.17 -9.23
N GLY A 180 6.13 -29.45 -8.00
CA GLY A 180 6.94 -30.17 -7.03
C GLY A 180 6.86 -31.69 -7.21
N GLY A 181 7.97 -32.42 -6.94
CA GLY A 181 8.01 -33.87 -6.92
C GLY A 181 7.14 -34.49 -5.81
N ARG A 182 6.97 -35.83 -5.81
CA ARG A 182 6.15 -36.53 -4.79
C ARG A 182 6.70 -36.40 -3.37
N SER A 183 7.99 -36.14 -3.22
CA SER A 183 8.66 -35.90 -1.94
C SER A 183 8.49 -34.51 -1.38
N GLU A 184 8.12 -33.54 -2.23
CA GLU A 184 7.93 -32.15 -1.80
C GLU A 184 6.61 -32.02 -1.06
N THR A 185 6.69 -31.51 0.15
CA THR A 185 5.52 -31.30 1.03
C THR A 185 4.98 -29.88 1.00
N ILE A 186 5.70 -28.96 0.38
CA ILE A 186 5.38 -27.52 0.30
C ILE A 186 5.53 -27.06 -1.15
N GLU A 187 4.54 -26.33 -1.62
CA GLU A 187 4.54 -25.63 -2.91
C GLU A 187 4.01 -24.21 -2.73
N ILE A 188 4.36 -23.31 -3.65
CA ILE A 188 3.85 -21.93 -3.67
C ILE A 188 2.84 -21.78 -4.81
N TYR A 189 1.64 -21.30 -4.48
CA TYR A 189 0.67 -20.81 -5.44
C TYR A 189 0.72 -19.26 -5.42
N CYS A 190 1.03 -18.65 -6.56
CA CYS A 190 1.09 -17.19 -6.66
C CYS A 190 -0.19 -16.67 -7.31
N VAL A 191 -0.92 -15.82 -6.59
CA VAL A 191 -2.09 -15.10 -7.08
C VAL A 191 -1.62 -13.75 -7.61
N LYS A 192 -1.83 -13.49 -8.90
CA LYS A 192 -1.47 -12.22 -9.53
C LYS A 192 -2.41 -11.88 -10.67
N PRO A 193 -2.83 -10.61 -10.81
CA PRO A 193 -3.58 -10.17 -11.96
C PRO A 193 -2.70 -10.16 -13.21
N TYR A 194 -3.32 -10.33 -14.38
CA TYR A 194 -2.63 -10.13 -15.65
C TYR A 194 -2.34 -8.64 -15.86
N ARG A 195 -1.08 -8.33 -16.18
CA ARG A 195 -0.66 -7.00 -16.61
C ARG A 195 0.20 -7.13 -17.87
N ALA A 196 -0.18 -6.42 -18.91
CA ALA A 196 0.56 -6.45 -20.18
C ALA A 196 2.02 -6.00 -19.97
N GLY A 197 2.97 -6.75 -20.55
CA GLY A 197 4.41 -6.49 -20.38
C GLY A 197 5.04 -7.14 -19.14
N PHE A 198 4.25 -7.67 -18.21
CA PHE A 198 4.74 -8.27 -16.96
C PHE A 198 4.43 -9.76 -16.91
N TYR A 199 5.46 -10.57 -17.10
CA TYR A 199 5.31 -12.04 -17.11
C TYR A 199 5.56 -12.67 -15.74
N TYR A 200 6.68 -12.32 -15.09
CA TYR A 200 7.10 -12.93 -13.84
C TYR A 200 6.34 -12.37 -12.63
N TYR A 201 6.14 -11.07 -12.62
CA TYR A 201 5.53 -10.29 -11.53
C TYR A 201 4.32 -9.52 -12.05
N SER A 202 3.54 -8.99 -11.14
CA SER A 202 2.47 -8.03 -11.45
C SER A 202 2.73 -6.74 -10.67
N PRO A 203 2.89 -5.59 -11.34
CA PRO A 203 2.96 -4.32 -10.62
C PRO A 203 1.62 -4.04 -9.93
N VAL A 204 1.68 -3.17 -8.93
CA VAL A 204 0.50 -2.73 -8.19
C VAL A 204 -0.47 -1.97 -9.09
N ASP A 205 -1.75 -2.02 -8.77
CA ASP A 205 -2.79 -1.30 -9.52
C ASP A 205 -2.64 0.23 -9.42
N TYR A 206 -2.06 0.71 -8.33
CA TYR A 206 -1.80 2.11 -8.04
C TYR A 206 -0.38 2.59 -8.42
N GLN A 207 0.32 1.86 -9.30
CA GLN A 207 1.67 2.19 -9.77
C GLN A 207 1.82 3.65 -10.23
N GLY A 208 0.79 4.19 -10.90
CA GLY A 208 0.82 5.55 -11.44
C GLY A 208 0.85 6.65 -10.39
N CYS A 209 0.52 6.37 -9.13
CA CYS A 209 0.51 7.38 -8.07
C CYS A 209 1.69 7.29 -7.09
N LEU A 210 2.62 6.34 -7.28
CA LEU A 210 3.76 6.17 -6.36
C LEU A 210 4.66 7.42 -6.28
N GLN A 211 4.78 8.18 -7.35
CA GLN A 211 5.50 9.46 -7.33
C GLN A 211 4.85 10.47 -6.38
N TYR A 212 3.51 10.50 -6.34
CA TYR A 212 2.77 11.37 -5.44
C TYR A 212 2.85 10.89 -3.98
N CYS A 213 3.01 9.58 -3.74
CA CYS A 213 3.31 9.06 -2.41
C CYS A 213 4.67 9.57 -1.91
N SER A 214 5.70 9.54 -2.76
CA SER A 214 7.02 10.12 -2.45
C SER A 214 6.93 11.63 -2.24
N LEU A 215 6.15 12.33 -3.05
CA LEU A 215 5.96 13.78 -2.92
C LEU A 215 5.27 14.14 -1.60
N GLU A 216 4.25 13.39 -1.18
CA GLU A 216 3.57 13.59 0.11
C GLU A 216 4.55 13.42 1.29
N GLU A 217 5.42 12.41 1.23
CA GLU A 217 6.46 12.17 2.22
C GLU A 217 7.48 13.32 2.26
N GLU A 218 7.98 13.77 1.11
CA GLU A 218 8.96 14.85 1.02
C GLU A 218 8.40 16.20 1.47
N VAL A 219 7.13 16.49 1.17
CA VAL A 219 6.46 17.69 1.71
C VAL A 219 6.40 17.62 3.23
N SER A 220 6.08 16.48 3.81
CA SER A 220 6.06 16.28 5.26
C SER A 220 7.46 16.42 5.86
N ASN A 221 8.47 15.86 5.24
CA ASN A 221 9.87 15.96 5.65
C ASN A 221 10.36 17.41 5.59
N TYR A 222 9.99 18.14 4.55
CA TYR A 222 10.32 19.56 4.41
C TYR A 222 9.73 20.39 5.55
N HIS A 223 8.44 20.23 5.86
CA HIS A 223 7.81 20.93 6.98
C HIS A 223 8.44 20.57 8.32
N LEU A 224 8.72 19.29 8.56
CA LEU A 224 9.36 18.84 9.78
C LEU A 224 10.78 19.43 9.93
N ASN A 225 11.55 19.44 8.84
CA ASN A 225 12.88 20.04 8.83
C ASN A 225 12.84 21.55 9.05
N ASN A 226 11.87 22.26 8.46
CA ASN A 226 11.69 23.70 8.72
C ASN A 226 11.34 23.99 10.18
N ILE A 227 10.47 23.18 10.79
CA ILE A 227 10.11 23.31 12.20
C ILE A 227 11.34 23.02 13.09
N LYS A 228 12.07 21.95 12.82
CA LYS A 228 13.27 21.55 13.60
C LYS A 228 14.42 22.53 13.47
N ASN A 229 14.59 23.15 12.32
CA ASN A 229 15.70 24.04 12.01
C ASN A 229 15.32 25.54 12.20
N GLY A 230 14.11 25.83 12.75
CA GLY A 230 13.56 27.19 12.82
C GLY A 230 13.12 27.69 11.45
N LEU A 231 11.92 28.27 11.37
CA LEU A 231 11.23 28.69 10.14
C LEU A 231 11.97 29.73 9.27
N GLN A 232 13.22 30.05 9.60
CA GLN A 232 14.03 30.96 8.79
C GLN A 232 15.49 30.55 8.72
N PRO A 233 16.14 30.82 7.58
CA PRO A 233 17.56 30.62 7.45
C PRO A 233 18.32 31.59 8.32
N SER A 234 19.11 31.00 9.25
CA SER A 234 20.48 31.39 9.30
C SER A 234 20.78 32.89 9.43
N LEU A 235 21.18 33.26 10.60
CA LEU A 235 21.98 34.50 10.77
C LEU A 235 23.27 34.34 9.95
N LEU A 236 23.49 35.22 9.01
CA LEU A 236 24.80 35.39 8.39
C LEU A 236 25.64 36.21 9.37
N LEU A 237 26.68 35.62 9.93
CA LEU A 237 27.65 36.31 10.78
C LEU A 237 28.90 36.62 9.95
N ASN A 238 29.06 37.86 9.60
CA ASN A 238 30.26 38.36 8.93
C ASN A 238 31.31 38.75 9.97
N PHE A 239 32.51 38.17 9.89
CA PHE A 239 33.69 38.59 10.64
C PHE A 239 34.60 39.35 9.68
N ASN A 240 34.67 40.69 9.83
CA ASN A 240 35.38 41.58 8.93
C ASN A 240 36.75 42.03 9.49
N ASN A 241 37.36 41.19 10.33
CA ASN A 241 38.63 41.53 11.03
C ASN A 241 39.83 40.71 10.47
N GLY A 242 39.81 40.42 9.21
CA GLY A 242 40.79 39.57 8.55
C GLY A 242 40.40 38.08 8.61
N ILE A 243 40.98 37.28 7.70
CA ILE A 243 40.75 35.83 7.62
C ILE A 243 41.64 35.11 8.61
N PRO A 244 41.12 34.53 9.72
CA PRO A 244 41.93 33.80 10.68
C PRO A 244 42.44 32.51 10.09
N SER A 245 43.49 31.91 10.75
CA SER A 245 43.93 30.55 10.41
C SER A 245 42.82 29.51 10.63
N ASP A 246 42.85 28.42 9.87
CA ASP A 246 41.85 27.36 9.90
C ASP A 246 41.54 26.85 11.32
N GLU A 247 42.58 26.73 12.18
CA GLU A 247 42.43 26.35 13.59
C GLU A 247 41.62 27.35 14.43
N ILE A 248 41.71 28.63 14.09
CA ILE A 248 40.97 29.71 14.79
C ILE A 248 39.53 29.74 14.24
N GLN A 249 39.32 29.53 12.94
CA GLN A 249 38.00 29.42 12.33
C GLN A 249 37.22 28.27 12.97
N GLU A 250 37.81 27.06 13.04
CA GLU A 250 37.16 25.90 13.71
C GLU A 250 36.83 26.16 15.18
N ARG A 251 37.68 26.91 15.89
CA ARG A 251 37.43 27.25 17.28
C ARG A 251 36.30 28.24 17.46
N ILE A 252 36.15 29.22 16.54
CA ILE A 252 35.05 30.17 16.50
C ILE A 252 33.77 29.42 16.17
N GLU A 253 33.79 28.57 15.16
CA GLU A 253 32.66 27.75 14.75
C GLU A 253 32.13 26.86 15.88
N ARG A 254 33.03 26.16 16.58
CA ARG A 254 32.67 25.36 17.78
C ARG A 254 32.05 26.20 18.88
N LYS A 255 32.63 27.35 19.20
CA LYS A 255 32.10 28.23 20.26
C LYS A 255 30.71 28.80 19.91
N ILE A 256 30.49 29.13 18.66
CA ILE A 256 29.21 29.60 18.18
C ILE A 256 28.19 28.46 18.23
N TYR A 257 28.59 27.27 17.74
CA TYR A 257 27.76 26.08 17.79
C TYR A 257 27.36 25.73 19.24
N ASP A 258 28.31 25.67 20.17
CA ASP A 258 28.06 25.36 21.58
C ASP A 258 27.15 26.40 22.26
N LYS A 259 27.26 27.67 21.87
CA LYS A 259 26.49 28.75 22.47
C LYS A 259 25.06 28.85 21.94
N PHE A 260 24.81 28.40 20.71
CA PHE A 260 23.52 28.55 20.03
C PHE A 260 22.84 27.18 19.75
N SER A 261 23.48 26.06 20.06
CA SER A 261 22.92 24.70 19.87
C SER A 261 21.99 24.22 21.00
N GLY A 262 21.49 25.14 21.84
CA GLY A 262 20.42 24.80 22.80
C GLY A 262 19.13 24.40 22.07
N SER A 263 18.37 23.44 22.62
CA SER A 263 17.20 22.78 22.05
C SER A 263 16.05 23.69 21.55
N SER A 264 16.16 25.00 21.76
CA SER A 264 15.20 26.01 21.30
C SER A 264 15.72 26.89 20.15
N ASN A 265 17.02 26.84 19.80
CA ASN A 265 17.64 27.80 18.87
C ASN A 265 18.54 27.12 17.82
N ALA A 266 18.14 25.98 17.30
CA ALA A 266 18.85 25.28 16.21
C ALA A 266 18.71 25.99 14.85
N GLY A 267 18.96 27.30 14.80
CA GLY A 267 19.12 28.03 13.56
C GLY A 267 20.50 27.72 12.95
N ARG A 268 20.56 27.45 11.66
CA ARG A 268 21.83 27.31 10.94
C ARG A 268 22.46 28.70 10.80
N PHE A 269 23.73 28.83 11.19
CA PHE A 269 24.51 30.04 10.91
C PHE A 269 25.35 29.79 9.66
N ILE A 270 25.53 30.83 8.88
CA ILE A 270 26.56 30.90 7.85
C ILE A 270 27.61 31.82 8.44
N LEU A 271 28.83 31.32 8.61
CA LEU A 271 29.98 32.13 9.02
C LEU A 271 30.74 32.54 7.77
N ALA A 272 30.94 33.81 7.60
CA ALA A 272 31.80 34.38 6.55
C ALA A 272 32.95 35.15 7.21
N PHE A 273 34.19 34.80 6.85
CA PHE A 273 35.39 35.51 7.29
C PHE A 273 35.88 36.35 6.10
N ASN A 274 35.90 37.65 6.24
CA ASN A 274 36.26 38.59 5.19
C ASN A 274 37.49 39.38 5.63
N GLU A 275 38.29 39.83 4.64
CA GLU A 275 39.50 40.62 4.92
C GLU A 275 39.14 42.03 5.41
N SER A 276 38.07 42.62 4.88
CA SER A 276 37.59 43.95 5.22
C SER A 276 36.08 44.04 5.18
N THR A 277 35.53 45.17 5.58
CA THR A 277 34.09 45.46 5.49
C THR A 277 33.64 45.64 4.03
N GLU A 278 34.56 45.96 3.12
CA GLU A 278 34.26 46.14 1.71
C GLU A 278 34.08 44.82 0.97
N ASP A 279 34.67 43.69 1.51
CA ASP A 279 34.56 42.34 1.00
C ASP A 279 33.44 41.54 1.70
N GLN A 280 32.51 42.20 2.35
CA GLN A 280 31.47 41.59 3.13
C GLN A 280 30.59 40.65 2.28
N SER A 281 30.50 39.38 2.69
CA SER A 281 29.59 38.42 2.10
C SER A 281 28.16 38.84 2.38
N THR A 282 27.36 38.97 1.33
CA THR A 282 25.93 39.23 1.44
C THR A 282 25.15 38.00 1.05
N VAL A 283 24.18 37.61 1.88
CA VAL A 283 23.21 36.59 1.51
C VAL A 283 21.92 37.31 1.15
N GLU A 284 21.59 37.32 -0.13
CA GLU A 284 20.26 37.70 -0.54
C GLU A 284 19.32 36.51 -0.30
N PRO A 285 18.35 36.61 0.62
CA PRO A 285 17.37 35.56 0.79
C PRO A 285 16.55 35.48 -0.50
N ILE A 286 16.64 34.36 -1.21
CA ILE A 286 15.71 34.06 -2.30
C ILE A 286 14.37 33.78 -1.63
N HIS A 287 13.56 34.81 -1.50
CA HIS A 287 12.16 34.64 -1.09
C HIS A 287 11.43 34.03 -2.30
N LEU A 288 11.11 32.73 -2.21
CA LEU A 288 10.10 32.15 -3.08
C LEU A 288 8.77 32.78 -2.68
N PRO A 289 8.20 33.68 -3.50
CA PRO A 289 6.89 34.22 -3.16
C PRO A 289 5.90 33.07 -3.08
N ASP A 290 5.10 33.04 -2.02
CA ASP A 290 4.04 32.06 -1.77
C ASP A 290 4.49 30.59 -1.59
N ALA A 291 5.67 30.35 -1.02
CA ALA A 291 6.15 28.97 -0.74
C ALA A 291 5.11 28.15 0.04
N HIS A 292 4.43 28.75 1.02
CA HIS A 292 3.37 28.07 1.78
C HIS A 292 2.17 27.67 0.91
N ALA A 293 1.76 28.52 -0.03
CA ALA A 293 0.66 28.20 -0.94
C ALA A 293 1.05 27.08 -1.93
N GLN A 294 2.30 27.07 -2.37
CA GLN A 294 2.82 26.00 -3.24
C GLN A 294 2.84 24.65 -2.51
N TYR A 295 3.30 24.59 -1.26
CA TYR A 295 3.32 23.33 -0.49
C TYR A 295 1.91 22.85 -0.13
N ASP A 296 0.97 23.74 0.20
CA ASP A 296 -0.43 23.39 0.42
C ASP A 296 -1.07 22.83 -0.85
N PHE A 297 -0.77 23.44 -2.00
CA PHE A 297 -1.20 22.92 -3.29
C PHE A 297 -0.64 21.50 -3.56
N LEU A 298 0.68 21.29 -3.38
CA LEU A 298 1.32 20.00 -3.59
C LEU A 298 0.77 18.92 -2.66
N ALA A 299 0.50 19.26 -1.40
CA ALA A 299 -0.08 18.32 -0.44
C ALA A 299 -1.51 17.91 -0.85
N LYS A 300 -2.33 18.85 -1.29
CA LYS A 300 -3.69 18.58 -1.78
C LYS A 300 -3.66 17.77 -3.07
N GLU A 301 -2.84 18.17 -4.03
CA GLU A 301 -2.70 17.46 -5.29
C GLU A 301 -2.23 16.03 -5.08
N SER A 302 -1.21 15.81 -4.24
CA SER A 302 -0.71 14.47 -3.92
C SER A 302 -1.82 13.58 -3.36
N ARG A 303 -2.57 14.08 -2.37
CA ARG A 303 -3.72 13.37 -1.80
C ARG A 303 -4.74 12.97 -2.86
N GLU A 304 -5.14 13.88 -3.74
CA GLU A 304 -6.11 13.62 -4.79
C GLU A 304 -5.59 12.58 -5.79
N LYS A 305 -4.34 12.74 -6.26
CA LYS A 305 -3.73 11.81 -7.22
C LYS A 305 -3.52 10.41 -6.65
N ILE A 306 -3.19 10.30 -5.36
CA ILE A 306 -3.09 9.00 -4.68
C ILE A 306 -4.47 8.33 -4.63
N MET A 307 -5.52 9.05 -4.23
CA MET A 307 -6.88 8.50 -4.21
C MET A 307 -7.35 8.06 -5.60
N ILE A 308 -7.09 8.85 -6.64
CA ILE A 308 -7.37 8.49 -8.04
C ILE A 308 -6.60 7.23 -8.44
N GLY A 309 -5.31 7.15 -8.11
CA GLY A 309 -4.46 5.99 -8.40
C GLY A 309 -4.97 4.71 -7.78
N HIS A 310 -5.59 4.78 -6.60
CA HIS A 310 -6.23 3.64 -5.94
C HIS A 310 -7.65 3.35 -6.42
N GLY A 311 -8.23 4.20 -7.28
CA GLY A 311 -9.61 4.07 -7.74
C GLY A 311 -10.63 4.42 -6.67
N VAL A 312 -10.27 5.25 -5.67
CA VAL A 312 -11.19 5.67 -4.61
C VAL A 312 -12.24 6.62 -5.19
N VAL A 313 -13.49 6.20 -5.16
CA VAL A 313 -14.61 6.95 -5.73
C VAL A 313 -15.01 8.13 -4.84
N SER A 314 -14.96 7.94 -3.51
CA SER A 314 -15.25 9.00 -2.53
C SER A 314 -14.38 8.83 -1.29
N PRO A 315 -13.74 9.92 -0.79
CA PRO A 315 -12.91 9.87 0.43
C PRO A 315 -13.69 9.42 1.67
N ILE A 316 -14.99 9.66 1.71
CA ILE A 316 -15.86 9.27 2.84
C ILE A 316 -15.88 7.76 3.03
N LEU A 317 -15.80 6.97 1.96
CA LEU A 317 -15.71 5.50 2.03
C LEU A 317 -14.47 5.02 2.81
N LEU A 318 -13.43 5.84 2.85
CA LEU A 318 -12.22 5.59 3.64
C LEU A 318 -12.28 6.27 5.03
N GLY A 319 -13.42 6.86 5.42
CA GLY A 319 -13.55 7.60 6.67
C GLY A 319 -12.84 8.96 6.65
N ILE A 320 -12.53 9.49 5.48
CA ILE A 320 -11.91 10.81 5.32
C ILE A 320 -13.04 11.83 5.05
N LYS A 321 -13.23 12.77 5.99
CA LYS A 321 -14.24 13.83 5.83
C LYS A 321 -13.69 14.92 4.91
N ASP A 322 -14.42 15.19 3.83
CA ASP A 322 -14.21 16.40 3.04
C ASP A 322 -15.03 17.57 3.63
N ASN A 323 -14.53 18.81 3.46
CA ASN A 323 -15.18 20.02 3.98
C ASN A 323 -16.53 20.39 3.32
N THR A 324 -16.94 19.63 2.29
CA THR A 324 -18.28 19.69 1.73
C THR A 324 -19.25 19.01 2.70
N GLY A 325 -20.09 19.80 3.36
CA GLY A 325 -20.92 19.41 4.49
C GLY A 325 -21.69 18.09 4.32
N PHE A 326 -21.99 17.44 5.44
CA PHE A 326 -22.79 16.20 5.55
C PHE A 326 -24.26 16.35 5.11
N GLY A 327 -24.63 17.45 4.45
CA GLY A 327 -25.99 17.72 4.01
C GLY A 327 -26.32 17.01 2.71
N ASN A 328 -27.24 16.08 2.76
CA ASN A 328 -28.00 15.48 1.65
C ASN A 328 -27.36 14.40 0.75
N ASN A 329 -26.26 13.72 1.15
CA ASN A 329 -25.52 12.82 0.24
C ASN A 329 -25.60 11.32 0.57
N ALA A 330 -26.64 10.84 1.25
CA ALA A 330 -26.77 9.39 1.50
C ALA A 330 -26.86 8.60 0.20
N GLU A 331 -27.58 9.12 -0.82
CA GLU A 331 -27.73 8.48 -2.12
C GLU A 331 -26.44 8.55 -2.95
N GLU A 332 -25.69 9.65 -2.87
CA GLU A 332 -24.37 9.77 -3.50
C GLU A 332 -23.37 8.79 -2.86
N LEU A 333 -23.35 8.70 -1.53
CA LEU A 333 -22.52 7.76 -0.82
C LEU A 333 -22.86 6.31 -1.16
N ARG A 334 -24.15 5.99 -1.28
CA ARG A 334 -24.64 4.69 -1.72
C ARG A 334 -24.16 4.36 -3.12
N THR A 335 -24.33 5.28 -4.07
CA THR A 335 -23.86 5.11 -5.44
C THR A 335 -22.35 4.95 -5.50
N ALA A 336 -21.60 5.76 -4.76
CA ALA A 336 -20.15 5.65 -4.65
C ALA A 336 -19.71 4.31 -4.07
N SER A 337 -20.41 3.79 -3.04
CA SER A 337 -20.14 2.48 -2.45
C SER A 337 -20.34 1.34 -3.44
N ILE A 338 -21.45 1.34 -4.19
CA ILE A 338 -21.74 0.33 -5.22
C ILE A 338 -20.70 0.39 -6.35
N LEU A 339 -20.31 1.59 -6.77
CA LEU A 339 -19.31 1.78 -7.81
C LEU A 339 -17.93 1.29 -7.35
N MET A 340 -17.53 1.62 -6.12
CA MET A 340 -16.29 1.16 -5.50
C MET A 340 -16.25 -0.37 -5.41
N ASP A 341 -17.35 -0.98 -4.96
CA ASP A 341 -17.49 -2.44 -4.88
C ASP A 341 -17.26 -3.10 -6.24
N ASN A 342 -17.96 -2.63 -7.27
CA ASN A 342 -17.90 -3.25 -8.60
C ASN A 342 -16.54 -3.06 -9.30
N ILE A 343 -15.93 -1.86 -9.18
CA ILE A 343 -14.74 -1.51 -9.97
C ILE A 343 -13.45 -1.88 -9.25
N VAL A 344 -13.41 -1.76 -7.91
CA VAL A 344 -12.18 -1.94 -7.14
C VAL A 344 -12.21 -3.23 -6.32
N ILE A 345 -13.28 -3.48 -5.56
CA ILE A 345 -13.30 -4.54 -4.56
C ILE A 345 -13.48 -5.93 -5.20
N ARG A 346 -14.52 -6.10 -6.00
CA ARG A 346 -14.85 -7.40 -6.64
C ARG A 346 -13.74 -7.98 -7.50
N PRO A 347 -12.97 -7.21 -8.28
CA PRO A 347 -11.85 -7.77 -9.03
C PRO A 347 -10.81 -8.47 -8.16
N PHE A 348 -10.48 -7.91 -6.97
CA PHE A 348 -9.59 -8.55 -6.02
C PHE A 348 -10.19 -9.81 -5.40
N GLN A 349 -11.48 -9.73 -5.02
CA GLN A 349 -12.20 -10.89 -4.47
C GLN A 349 -12.25 -12.04 -5.47
N THR A 350 -12.57 -11.77 -6.73
CA THR A 350 -12.62 -12.78 -7.80
C THR A 350 -11.29 -13.50 -7.94
N LEU A 351 -10.17 -12.77 -8.00
CA LEU A 351 -8.83 -13.37 -8.11
C LEU A 351 -8.54 -14.35 -6.96
N LEU A 352 -8.90 -13.98 -5.74
CA LEU A 352 -8.69 -14.84 -4.56
C LEU A 352 -9.65 -16.02 -4.52
N ILE A 353 -10.91 -15.80 -4.86
CA ILE A 353 -11.93 -16.86 -4.90
C ILE A 353 -11.54 -17.92 -5.93
N ASP A 354 -11.10 -17.53 -7.12
CA ASP A 354 -10.66 -18.45 -8.16
C ASP A 354 -9.46 -19.29 -7.69
N ALA A 355 -8.49 -18.65 -7.03
CA ALA A 355 -7.35 -19.35 -6.45
C ALA A 355 -7.77 -20.33 -5.36
N PHE A 356 -8.67 -19.92 -4.46
CA PHE A 356 -9.18 -20.80 -3.40
C PHE A 356 -10.01 -21.95 -3.95
N LYS A 357 -10.88 -21.70 -4.93
CA LYS A 357 -11.65 -22.76 -5.61
C LYS A 357 -10.72 -23.80 -6.25
N GLU A 358 -9.65 -23.34 -6.94
CA GLU A 358 -8.67 -24.26 -7.52
C GLU A 358 -7.95 -25.11 -6.45
N LEU A 359 -7.47 -24.47 -5.38
CA LEU A 359 -6.72 -25.15 -4.32
C LEU A 359 -7.61 -26.10 -3.50
N LEU A 360 -8.82 -25.68 -3.15
CA LEU A 360 -9.78 -26.48 -2.38
C LEU A 360 -10.32 -27.65 -3.18
N SER A 361 -10.47 -27.54 -4.51
CA SER A 361 -10.90 -28.61 -5.39
C SER A 361 -9.96 -29.83 -5.35
N PHE A 362 -8.68 -29.62 -5.01
CA PHE A 362 -7.71 -30.72 -4.83
C PHE A 362 -8.14 -31.66 -3.69
N ASN A 363 -8.78 -31.14 -2.66
CA ASN A 363 -9.35 -31.93 -1.55
C ASN A 363 -10.82 -32.35 -1.81
N GLY A 364 -11.35 -32.12 -3.01
CA GLY A 364 -12.75 -32.38 -3.33
C GLY A 364 -13.74 -31.43 -2.64
N ILE A 365 -13.25 -30.29 -2.16
CA ILE A 365 -14.09 -29.23 -1.56
C ILE A 365 -14.58 -28.32 -2.68
N MET A 366 -15.89 -28.41 -2.98
CA MET A 366 -16.56 -27.62 -4.01
C MET A 366 -17.65 -26.79 -3.35
N LEU A 367 -17.36 -25.49 -3.12
CA LEU A 367 -18.20 -24.51 -2.48
C LEU A 367 -18.34 -23.27 -3.34
N ASP A 368 -19.49 -22.62 -3.27
CA ASP A 368 -19.71 -21.32 -3.88
C ASP A 368 -19.25 -20.21 -2.94
N LEU A 369 -17.94 -19.89 -3.05
CA LEU A 369 -17.25 -18.96 -2.16
C LEU A 369 -17.58 -17.51 -2.49
N TYR A 370 -17.73 -16.71 -1.46
CA TYR A 370 -17.83 -15.26 -1.52
C TYR A 370 -17.20 -14.60 -0.30
N PHE A 371 -16.88 -13.31 -0.39
CA PHE A 371 -16.50 -12.51 0.77
C PHE A 371 -17.72 -11.77 1.29
N THR A 372 -17.97 -11.86 2.60
CA THR A 372 -19.05 -11.13 3.25
C THR A 372 -18.73 -9.64 3.29
N THR A 373 -19.56 -8.81 2.66
CA THR A 373 -19.32 -7.36 2.53
C THR A 373 -19.42 -6.62 3.87
N LEU A 374 -18.76 -5.45 3.96
CA LEU A 374 -18.93 -4.51 5.08
C LEU A 374 -20.08 -3.53 4.87
N GLN A 375 -20.75 -3.57 3.72
CA GLN A 375 -21.85 -2.64 3.45
C GLN A 375 -22.99 -2.84 4.43
N PRO A 376 -23.49 -1.75 5.07
CA PRO A 376 -24.69 -1.82 5.87
C PRO A 376 -25.89 -2.25 5.02
N ILE A 377 -26.78 -3.02 5.61
CA ILE A 377 -28.00 -3.52 4.95
C ILE A 377 -28.90 -2.36 4.45
N GLU A 378 -28.88 -1.23 5.15
CA GLU A 378 -29.64 -0.01 4.79
C GLU A 378 -29.30 0.56 3.41
N PHE A 379 -28.10 0.23 2.86
CA PHE A 379 -27.71 0.60 1.50
C PHE A 379 -28.24 -0.35 0.43
N THR A 380 -28.99 -1.37 0.80
CA THR A 380 -29.53 -2.33 -0.16
C THR A 380 -31.03 -2.12 -0.34
N GLU A 381 -31.51 -1.96 -1.61
CA GLU A 381 -32.94 -1.81 -1.88
C GLU A 381 -33.74 -3.02 -1.43
N LEU A 382 -34.79 -2.77 -0.64
CA LEU A 382 -35.59 -3.78 0.09
C LEU A 382 -36.63 -4.48 -0.77
N ASP A 383 -36.75 -4.20 -2.09
CA ASP A 383 -37.92 -4.56 -2.88
C ASP A 383 -37.99 -5.99 -3.41
N ASN A 384 -36.98 -6.85 -3.15
CA ASN A 384 -37.03 -8.26 -3.59
C ASN A 384 -36.62 -9.24 -2.49
N ILE A 385 -37.56 -10.04 -2.01
CA ILE A 385 -37.35 -11.04 -0.95
C ILE A 385 -36.26 -12.05 -1.30
N ALA A 386 -36.15 -12.49 -2.55
CA ALA A 386 -35.08 -13.39 -3.01
C ALA A 386 -33.71 -12.74 -2.99
N THR A 387 -33.65 -11.43 -3.19
CA THR A 387 -32.43 -10.63 -3.07
C THR A 387 -32.08 -10.38 -1.59
N LYS A 388 -33.08 -10.37 -0.69
CA LYS A 388 -32.91 -10.16 0.75
C LYS A 388 -32.10 -11.29 1.39
N ILE A 389 -32.47 -12.54 1.13
CA ILE A 389 -31.77 -13.72 1.65
C ILE A 389 -30.31 -13.73 1.16
N LYS A 390 -30.12 -13.50 -0.13
CA LYS A 390 -28.75 -13.45 -0.72
C LYS A 390 -27.89 -12.31 -0.15
N ARG A 391 -28.50 -11.21 0.22
CA ARG A 391 -27.83 -10.06 0.84
C ARG A 391 -27.52 -10.28 2.33
N GLU A 392 -28.41 -10.91 3.08
CA GLU A 392 -28.15 -11.34 4.46
C GLU A 392 -26.96 -12.30 4.50
N GLU A 393 -26.84 -13.20 3.52
CA GLU A 393 -25.70 -14.09 3.36
C GLU A 393 -24.43 -13.33 2.97
N GLU A 394 -24.51 -12.35 2.06
CA GLU A 394 -23.37 -11.54 1.63
C GLU A 394 -22.88 -10.56 2.70
N THR A 395 -23.77 -9.96 3.48
CA THR A 395 -23.42 -8.97 4.51
C THR A 395 -23.19 -9.59 5.89
N GLY A 396 -23.74 -10.77 6.13
CA GLY A 396 -23.73 -11.44 7.44
C GLY A 396 -24.61 -10.77 8.51
N GLU A 397 -25.42 -9.77 8.14
CA GLU A 397 -26.37 -9.09 9.02
C GLU A 397 -27.79 -9.56 8.71
N LYS A 398 -28.54 -9.90 9.75
CA LYS A 398 -29.98 -10.20 9.58
C LYS A 398 -30.74 -8.90 9.44
N LEU A 399 -31.49 -8.76 8.35
CA LEU A 399 -32.46 -7.68 8.20
C LEU A 399 -33.58 -7.89 9.20
N SER A 400 -33.73 -7.02 10.19
CA SER A 400 -34.93 -6.96 11.01
C SER A 400 -36.15 -6.78 10.06
N SER A 401 -37.13 -7.63 10.16
CA SER A 401 -38.29 -7.50 9.32
C SER A 401 -39.06 -6.27 9.82
N GLN A 402 -39.13 -5.22 9.01
CA GLN A 402 -40.03 -4.08 9.29
C GLN A 402 -41.47 -4.51 9.55
N LYS A 403 -41.84 -5.74 9.16
CA LYS A 403 -43.13 -6.32 9.55
C LYS A 403 -43.27 -6.59 11.04
N GLU A 404 -42.20 -6.98 11.74
CA GLU A 404 -42.26 -7.19 13.19
C GLU A 404 -42.37 -5.86 13.94
N GLU A 405 -41.71 -4.79 13.47
CA GLU A 405 -41.87 -3.46 14.05
C GLU A 405 -43.25 -2.86 13.73
N VAL A 406 -43.81 -3.08 12.54
CA VAL A 406 -45.14 -2.61 12.15
C VAL A 406 -46.23 -3.46 12.89
N GLU A 407 -46.03 -4.75 13.09
CA GLU A 407 -46.94 -5.56 13.91
C GLU A 407 -46.89 -5.16 15.39
N LEU A 408 -45.72 -4.85 15.94
CA LEU A 408 -45.60 -4.36 17.32
C LEU A 408 -46.21 -2.95 17.47
N LEU A 409 -46.00 -2.06 16.54
CA LEU A 409 -46.65 -0.74 16.52
C LEU A 409 -48.16 -0.82 16.33
N ASN A 410 -48.65 -1.73 15.51
CA ASN A 410 -50.10 -1.95 15.36
C ASN A 410 -50.73 -2.58 16.61
N ILE A 411 -50.01 -3.43 17.33
CA ILE A 411 -50.47 -3.99 18.60
C ILE A 411 -50.52 -2.92 19.70
N GLU A 412 -49.53 -1.97 19.71
CA GLU A 412 -49.57 -0.84 20.64
C GLU A 412 -50.69 0.14 20.32
N VAL A 413 -50.98 0.43 19.06
CA VAL A 413 -52.08 1.31 18.61
C VAL A 413 -53.45 0.65 18.90
N GLU A 414 -53.63 -0.65 18.68
CA GLU A 414 -54.85 -1.36 19.05
C GLU A 414 -55.07 -1.46 20.57
N SER A 415 -54.02 -1.46 21.39
CA SER A 415 -54.11 -1.44 22.85
C SER A 415 -54.45 -0.07 23.42
N GLU A 416 -54.09 1.02 22.75
CA GLU A 416 -54.49 2.39 23.15
C GLU A 416 -55.94 2.74 22.77
N GLU A 417 -56.54 2.11 21.74
CA GLU A 417 -57.94 2.34 21.35
C GLU A 417 -58.96 1.56 22.22
N LEU A 418 -58.54 0.69 23.12
CA LEU A 418 -59.41 -0.14 23.97
C LEU A 418 -59.55 0.33 25.43
N GLU A 419 -59.10 1.53 25.79
CA GLU A 419 -59.46 2.11 27.06
C GLU A 419 -60.87 2.77 26.98
N PRO A 420 -61.88 2.30 27.68
CA PRO A 420 -63.22 2.92 27.71
C PRO A 420 -63.18 4.20 28.51
N ASN A 421 -63.64 5.29 27.93
CA ASN A 421 -63.94 6.51 28.64
C ASN A 421 -65.03 6.18 29.72
N GLU A 422 -64.63 6.07 30.94
CA GLU A 422 -65.50 6.25 32.10
C GLU A 422 -65.31 7.64 32.66
N GLU A 423 -66.19 8.54 32.28
CA GLU A 423 -66.54 9.70 33.09
C GLU A 423 -68.01 10.03 32.90
N GLU A 424 -68.71 9.80 33.97
CA GLU A 424 -69.70 10.68 34.52
C GLU A 424 -69.29 11.05 35.94
#